data_c232b43909e9e05936b709a69b6663f5
#
_entry.id   c232b43909e9e05936b709a69b6663f5
#
_cell.length_a   1.000
_cell.length_b   1.000
_cell.length_c   1.000
_cell.angle_alpha   90.00
_cell.angle_beta   90.00
_cell.angle_gamma   90.00
#
_symmetry.space_group_name_H-M   'P 1'
#
loop_
_entity.id
_entity.type
_entity.pdbx_description
1 polymer ?
#
loop_
_entity_poly.entity_id
_entity_poly.type
_entity_poly.pdbx_seq_one_letter_code
_entity_poly.pdbx_strand_id
1 'polypeptide(L)'
;MIIDARCRLPSASDGAYLAGRPDGARFAPWIGLSPDGFFAELDRAGIATAVSVSGNNDGLKLGHRELPPRRTSNDNLAALEARFPGRFLGAAGIDVGGGRHDPLAELERVAGTLGLRRIAIEPGRALMLSEHVADRRLYPFYERAQELGVALFLQTSGIWGGESLDHAHPRWIDRVAHDFPDLHLICGHGAYPFVREMIAVTVRRPNVFPSPDLYLFTPSGREWVYAVNRGQIADQFLFGSAFPLCGDLTRTVDRFLLQGWRPAVLDRILFKNALRALHLEDDPRFTAAGASGRRFGAGSIARAAVRLPVREAGRWMRGSGRGAE
;
A
#
# COMPACT_ATOMS: atom_id res chain seq x y z
N MET A 1 13.37 -6.67 -10.90
CA MET A 1 12.31 -7.31 -10.10
C MET A 1 11.30 -6.25 -9.68
N ILE A 2 10.03 -6.59 -9.50
CA ILE A 2 9.01 -5.69 -8.94
C ILE A 2 8.47 -6.32 -7.67
N ILE A 3 8.47 -5.56 -6.58
CA ILE A 3 7.66 -5.83 -5.39
C ILE A 3 6.48 -4.87 -5.41
N ASP A 4 5.27 -5.39 -5.46
CA ASP A 4 4.08 -4.60 -5.20
C ASP A 4 3.92 -4.47 -3.68
N ALA A 5 4.38 -3.34 -3.15
CA ALA A 5 4.41 -3.11 -1.71
C ALA A 5 3.01 -2.90 -1.11
N ARG A 6 1.99 -2.76 -1.95
CA ARG A 6 0.62 -2.54 -1.47
C ARG A 6 -0.41 -2.99 -2.49
N CYS A 7 -0.79 -4.23 -2.37
CA CYS A 7 -1.94 -4.82 -3.07
C CYS A 7 -2.76 -5.65 -2.08
N ARG A 8 -3.62 -6.50 -2.58
CA ARG A 8 -4.46 -7.37 -1.76
C ARG A 8 -4.91 -8.58 -2.55
N LEU A 9 -4.78 -9.77 -1.97
CA LEU A 9 -5.57 -10.90 -2.39
C LEU A 9 -7.00 -10.68 -1.85
N PRO A 10 -8.02 -10.51 -2.72
CA PRO A 10 -9.35 -10.15 -2.26
C PRO A 10 -9.97 -11.23 -1.37
N SER A 11 -10.40 -10.86 -0.18
CA SER A 11 -11.26 -11.69 0.65
C SER A 11 -12.71 -11.62 0.18
N ALA A 12 -13.57 -12.47 0.72
CA ALA A 12 -15.02 -12.41 0.42
C ALA A 12 -15.64 -11.04 0.79
N SER A 13 -15.19 -10.43 1.90
CA SER A 13 -15.66 -9.10 2.30
C SER A 13 -15.16 -7.99 1.36
N ASP A 14 -13.96 -8.09 0.84
CA ASP A 14 -13.46 -7.16 -0.18
C ASP A 14 -14.26 -7.31 -1.47
N GLY A 15 -14.63 -8.53 -1.86
CA GLY A 15 -15.48 -8.82 -3.02
C GLY A 15 -16.84 -8.18 -2.90
N ALA A 16 -17.52 -8.30 -1.76
CA ALA A 16 -18.81 -7.67 -1.51
C ALA A 16 -18.72 -6.14 -1.58
N TYR A 17 -17.68 -5.55 -0.99
CA TYR A 17 -17.43 -4.11 -1.09
C TYR A 17 -17.24 -3.64 -2.53
N LEU A 18 -16.43 -4.36 -3.31
CA LEU A 18 -16.17 -4.00 -4.70
C LEU A 18 -17.41 -4.13 -5.57
N ALA A 19 -18.20 -5.20 -5.39
CA ALA A 19 -19.43 -5.43 -6.13
C ALA A 19 -20.48 -4.35 -5.84
N GLY A 20 -20.59 -3.88 -4.60
CA GLY A 20 -21.57 -2.87 -4.18
C GLY A 20 -21.23 -1.43 -4.61
N ARG A 21 -20.10 -1.18 -5.26
CA ARG A 21 -19.75 0.15 -5.76
C ARG A 21 -20.56 0.52 -7.01
N PRO A 22 -20.79 1.81 -7.28
CA PRO A 22 -21.42 2.25 -8.54
C PRO A 22 -20.68 1.77 -9.80
N ASP A 23 -19.34 1.62 -9.72
CA ASP A 23 -18.47 1.11 -10.77
C ASP A 23 -18.10 -0.37 -10.57
N GLY A 24 -18.86 -1.11 -9.76
CA GLY A 24 -18.54 -2.45 -9.28
C GLY A 24 -18.35 -3.49 -10.38
N ALA A 25 -19.12 -3.40 -11.45
CA ALA A 25 -19.03 -4.32 -12.59
C ALA A 25 -17.61 -4.44 -13.19
N ARG A 26 -16.82 -3.38 -13.13
CA ARG A 26 -15.43 -3.39 -13.63
C ARG A 26 -14.48 -4.28 -12.83
N PHE A 27 -14.84 -4.61 -11.58
CA PHE A 27 -14.02 -5.44 -10.70
C PHE A 27 -14.38 -6.93 -10.76
N ALA A 28 -15.47 -7.28 -11.47
CA ALA A 28 -15.95 -8.66 -11.58
C ALA A 28 -14.84 -9.69 -11.92
N PRO A 29 -13.87 -9.41 -12.81
CA PRO A 29 -12.79 -10.34 -13.13
C PRO A 29 -11.87 -10.69 -11.95
N TRP A 30 -11.83 -9.85 -10.92
CA TRP A 30 -10.90 -9.99 -9.78
C TRP A 30 -11.60 -10.31 -8.45
N ILE A 31 -12.95 -10.30 -8.43
CA ILE A 31 -13.71 -10.72 -7.24
C ILE A 31 -13.65 -12.24 -7.11
N GLY A 32 -13.24 -12.70 -5.92
CA GLY A 32 -13.20 -14.14 -5.64
C GLY A 32 -12.04 -14.89 -6.30
N LEU A 33 -10.98 -14.19 -6.72
CA LEU A 33 -9.78 -14.84 -7.21
C LEU A 33 -9.23 -15.84 -6.20
N SER A 34 -8.94 -17.06 -6.70
CA SER A 34 -8.11 -18.00 -5.96
C SER A 34 -6.67 -17.48 -5.83
N PRO A 35 -5.86 -18.00 -4.90
CA PRO A 35 -4.44 -17.68 -4.85
C PRO A 35 -3.74 -17.89 -6.19
N ASP A 36 -4.02 -18.98 -6.89
CA ASP A 36 -3.40 -19.26 -8.20
C ASP A 36 -3.81 -18.23 -9.26
N GLY A 37 -5.09 -17.83 -9.27
CA GLY A 37 -5.58 -16.75 -10.14
C GLY A 37 -4.90 -15.41 -9.83
N PHE A 38 -4.71 -15.10 -8.55
CA PHE A 38 -3.98 -13.91 -8.12
C PHE A 38 -2.52 -13.93 -8.59
N PHE A 39 -1.81 -15.06 -8.44
CA PHE A 39 -0.44 -15.17 -8.92
C PHE A 39 -0.33 -15.10 -10.45
N ALA A 40 -1.32 -15.60 -11.17
CA ALA A 40 -1.37 -15.46 -12.61
C ALA A 40 -1.50 -13.98 -13.05
N GLU A 41 -2.25 -13.16 -12.29
CA GLU A 41 -2.31 -11.69 -12.51
C GLU A 41 -0.93 -11.04 -12.27
N LEU A 42 -0.25 -11.41 -11.17
CA LEU A 42 1.09 -10.89 -10.84
C LEU A 42 2.10 -11.25 -11.95
N ASP A 43 2.09 -12.49 -12.41
CA ASP A 43 3.02 -12.98 -13.44
C ASP A 43 2.82 -12.24 -14.76
N ARG A 44 1.57 -12.02 -15.18
CA ARG A 44 1.26 -11.22 -16.37
C ARG A 44 1.78 -9.79 -16.26
N ALA A 45 1.71 -9.19 -15.08
CA ALA A 45 2.21 -7.85 -14.81
C ALA A 45 3.73 -7.78 -14.59
N GLY A 46 4.41 -8.94 -14.46
CA GLY A 46 5.84 -9.01 -14.14
C GLY A 46 6.17 -8.66 -12.70
N ILE A 47 5.19 -8.81 -11.79
CA ILE A 47 5.36 -8.59 -10.34
C ILE A 47 5.85 -9.89 -9.72
N ALA A 48 7.04 -9.86 -9.12
CA ALA A 48 7.64 -11.04 -8.50
C ALA A 48 7.09 -11.32 -7.12
N THR A 49 6.80 -10.28 -6.35
CA THR A 49 6.34 -10.38 -4.96
C THR A 49 5.20 -9.41 -4.71
N ALA A 50 4.19 -9.85 -4.02
CA ALA A 50 3.05 -9.04 -3.60
C ALA A 50 2.97 -8.95 -2.07
N VAL A 51 2.84 -7.73 -1.55
CA VAL A 51 2.49 -7.50 -0.14
C VAL A 51 0.98 -7.33 -0.05
N SER A 52 0.29 -8.35 0.48
CA SER A 52 -1.16 -8.30 0.68
C SER A 52 -1.49 -7.58 1.97
N VAL A 53 -1.91 -6.31 1.85
CA VAL A 53 -2.22 -5.46 2.98
C VAL A 53 -3.66 -5.68 3.42
N SER A 54 -3.83 -6.26 4.59
CA SER A 54 -5.12 -6.61 5.15
C SER A 54 -5.79 -5.44 5.87
N GLY A 55 -7.11 -5.49 5.95
CA GLY A 55 -7.88 -4.65 6.86
C GLY A 55 -8.59 -5.52 7.89
N ASN A 56 -8.69 -5.03 9.10
CA ASN A 56 -9.50 -5.65 10.16
C ASN A 56 -10.17 -4.54 10.96
N ASN A 57 -11.41 -4.21 10.58
CA ASN A 57 -12.19 -3.13 11.17
C ASN A 57 -13.69 -3.38 10.97
N ASP A 58 -14.51 -2.66 11.72
CA ASP A 58 -15.98 -2.79 11.66
C ASP A 58 -16.66 -1.94 10.59
N GLY A 59 -15.87 -1.32 9.72
CA GLY A 59 -16.38 -0.42 8.69
C GLY A 59 -16.48 1.02 9.17
N LEU A 60 -17.06 1.88 8.35
CA LEU A 60 -17.17 3.31 8.65
C LEU A 60 -18.35 3.90 7.89
N LYS A 61 -19.13 4.74 8.55
CA LYS A 61 -20.18 5.54 7.93
C LYS A 61 -19.69 6.97 7.71
N LEU A 62 -19.60 7.38 6.44
CA LEU A 62 -19.16 8.71 6.02
C LEU A 62 -20.33 9.46 5.40
N GLY A 63 -21.11 10.17 6.22
CA GLY A 63 -22.33 10.82 5.76
C GLY A 63 -23.30 9.83 5.13
N HIS A 64 -23.51 9.95 3.81
CA HIS A 64 -24.37 9.03 3.04
C HIS A 64 -23.65 7.78 2.54
N ARG A 65 -22.35 7.62 2.81
CA ARG A 65 -21.56 6.46 2.38
C ARG A 65 -21.33 5.53 3.54
N GLU A 66 -21.52 4.25 3.30
CA GLU A 66 -21.15 3.19 4.21
C GLU A 66 -19.99 2.40 3.63
N LEU A 67 -18.91 2.29 4.39
CA LEU A 67 -17.80 1.43 4.08
C LEU A 67 -17.97 0.15 4.90
N PRO A 68 -18.18 -1.00 4.27
CA PRO A 68 -18.44 -2.24 4.99
C PRO A 68 -17.22 -2.66 5.83
N PRO A 69 -17.46 -3.52 6.84
CA PRO A 69 -16.39 -4.06 7.67
C PRO A 69 -15.42 -4.86 6.81
N ARG A 70 -14.15 -4.86 7.23
CA ARG A 70 -13.10 -5.71 6.67
C ARG A 70 -12.77 -6.80 7.67
N ARG A 71 -12.71 -8.04 7.17
CA ARG A 71 -12.55 -9.24 7.98
C ARG A 71 -11.54 -10.16 7.33
N THR A 72 -10.27 -9.82 7.40
CA THR A 72 -9.20 -10.68 6.89
C THR A 72 -8.65 -11.53 8.01
N SER A 73 -8.52 -12.84 7.77
CA SER A 73 -7.90 -13.77 8.71
C SER A 73 -6.37 -13.64 8.64
N ASN A 74 -5.74 -13.27 9.75
CA ASN A 74 -4.28 -13.21 9.87
C ASN A 74 -3.65 -14.62 9.78
N ASP A 75 -4.35 -15.65 10.28
CA ASP A 75 -3.91 -17.05 10.16
C ASP A 75 -3.86 -17.51 8.69
N ASN A 76 -4.87 -17.14 7.89
CA ASN A 76 -4.85 -17.43 6.45
C ASN A 76 -3.73 -16.69 5.72
N LEU A 77 -3.39 -15.46 6.14
CA LEU A 77 -2.26 -14.73 5.56
C LEU A 77 -0.94 -15.44 5.86
N ALA A 78 -0.75 -15.90 7.09
CA ALA A 78 0.43 -16.65 7.48
C ALA A 78 0.54 -17.97 6.71
N ALA A 79 -0.56 -18.69 6.57
CA ALA A 79 -0.61 -19.94 5.78
C ALA A 79 -0.27 -19.69 4.29
N LEU A 80 -0.77 -18.60 3.71
CA LEU A 80 -0.44 -18.22 2.33
C LEU A 80 1.03 -17.83 2.16
N GLU A 81 1.59 -17.07 3.11
CA GLU A 81 3.02 -16.72 3.07
C GLU A 81 3.92 -17.94 3.18
N ALA A 82 3.58 -18.88 4.04
CA ALA A 82 4.29 -20.16 4.17
C ALA A 82 4.17 -21.01 2.90
N ARG A 83 3.01 -21.01 2.25
CA ARG A 83 2.77 -21.76 1.01
C ARG A 83 3.48 -21.17 -0.21
N PHE A 84 3.66 -19.85 -0.25
CA PHE A 84 4.22 -19.12 -1.40
C PHE A 84 5.42 -18.26 -1.00
N PRO A 85 6.51 -18.85 -0.50
CA PRO A 85 7.67 -18.14 0.04
C PRO A 85 8.29 -17.22 -1.02
N GLY A 86 8.54 -15.95 -0.64
CA GLY A 86 9.11 -14.95 -1.53
C GLY A 86 8.14 -14.38 -2.59
N ARG A 87 6.98 -15.03 -2.82
CA ARG A 87 5.95 -14.58 -3.76
C ARG A 87 4.83 -13.80 -3.08
N PHE A 88 4.45 -14.21 -1.90
CA PHE A 88 3.40 -13.60 -1.10
C PHE A 88 3.96 -13.18 0.26
N LEU A 89 3.67 -11.96 0.66
CA LEU A 89 3.97 -11.41 1.98
C LEU A 89 2.66 -10.88 2.58
N GLY A 90 2.29 -11.41 3.74
CA GLY A 90 1.10 -10.95 4.46
C GLY A 90 1.41 -9.74 5.33
N ALA A 91 0.63 -8.66 5.22
CA ALA A 91 0.57 -7.60 6.21
C ALA A 91 -0.71 -7.78 7.03
N ALA A 92 -0.56 -8.25 8.28
CA ALA A 92 -1.67 -8.61 9.13
C ALA A 92 -2.51 -7.41 9.56
N GLY A 93 -3.81 -7.50 9.46
CA GLY A 93 -4.71 -6.45 9.91
C GLY A 93 -4.96 -6.50 11.41
N ILE A 94 -4.74 -5.38 12.11
CA ILE A 94 -5.07 -5.25 13.54
C ILE A 94 -6.07 -4.11 13.72
N ASP A 95 -7.16 -4.40 14.43
CA ASP A 95 -8.11 -3.39 14.87
C ASP A 95 -7.58 -2.66 16.10
N VAL A 96 -6.96 -1.51 15.87
CA VAL A 96 -6.42 -0.68 16.96
C VAL A 96 -7.51 0.05 17.76
N GLY A 97 -8.77 -0.04 17.34
CA GLY A 97 -9.94 0.43 18.09
C GLY A 97 -10.32 -0.48 19.25
N GLY A 98 -9.81 -1.71 19.29
CA GLY A 98 -10.07 -2.68 20.35
C GLY A 98 -11.50 -3.24 20.36
N GLY A 99 -12.31 -2.96 19.36
CA GLY A 99 -13.68 -3.48 19.25
C GLY A 99 -13.74 -4.98 18.96
N ARG A 100 -12.67 -5.52 18.36
CA ARG A 100 -12.62 -6.91 17.89
C ARG A 100 -11.68 -7.81 18.70
N HIS A 101 -10.61 -7.27 19.19
CA HIS A 101 -9.56 -7.94 19.97
C HIS A 101 -8.73 -6.90 20.71
N ASP A 102 -7.99 -7.32 21.70
CA ASP A 102 -6.95 -6.50 22.30
C ASP A 102 -5.83 -6.25 21.26
N PRO A 103 -5.52 -5.00 20.89
CA PRO A 103 -4.54 -4.71 19.86
C PRO A 103 -3.12 -5.20 20.17
N LEU A 104 -2.69 -5.13 21.45
CA LEU A 104 -1.37 -5.56 21.86
C LEU A 104 -1.27 -7.09 21.86
N ALA A 105 -2.28 -7.78 22.38
CA ALA A 105 -2.32 -9.24 22.36
C ALA A 105 -2.32 -9.79 20.92
N GLU A 106 -3.05 -9.17 20.01
CA GLU A 106 -3.04 -9.57 18.59
C GLU A 106 -1.72 -9.25 17.91
N LEU A 107 -1.07 -8.12 18.24
CA LEU A 107 0.27 -7.80 17.73
C LEU A 107 1.29 -8.87 18.14
N GLU A 108 1.28 -9.26 19.43
CA GLU A 108 2.15 -10.32 19.94
C GLU A 108 1.88 -11.68 19.25
N ARG A 109 0.62 -12.03 19.08
CA ARG A 109 0.24 -13.26 18.39
C ARG A 109 0.71 -13.28 16.94
N VAL A 110 0.45 -12.19 16.24
CA VAL A 110 0.81 -12.07 14.82
C VAL A 110 2.32 -12.09 14.60
N ALA A 111 3.06 -11.29 15.36
CA ALA A 111 4.50 -11.19 15.20
C ALA A 111 5.24 -12.42 15.78
N GLY A 112 4.80 -12.92 16.93
CA GLY A 112 5.44 -14.02 17.64
C GLY A 112 4.99 -15.40 17.14
N THR A 113 3.67 -15.68 17.16
CA THR A 113 3.14 -17.01 16.82
C THR A 113 3.02 -17.24 15.33
N LEU A 114 2.50 -16.25 14.59
CA LEU A 114 2.30 -16.37 13.14
C LEU A 114 3.54 -15.99 12.33
N GLY A 115 4.53 -15.33 12.93
CA GLY A 115 5.76 -14.91 12.27
C GLY A 115 5.59 -13.80 11.22
N LEU A 116 4.44 -13.11 11.21
CA LEU A 116 4.19 -12.01 10.28
C LEU A 116 4.81 -10.72 10.82
N ARG A 117 5.84 -10.22 10.14
CA ARG A 117 6.57 -9.00 10.53
C ARG A 117 6.05 -7.73 9.85
N ARG A 118 4.87 -7.78 9.28
CA ARG A 118 4.20 -6.67 8.59
C ARG A 118 2.81 -6.53 9.15
N ILE A 119 2.49 -5.35 9.66
CA ILE A 119 1.24 -5.06 10.34
C ILE A 119 0.53 -3.94 9.60
N ALA A 120 -0.77 -4.04 9.44
CA ALA A 120 -1.60 -3.01 8.83
C ALA A 120 -2.65 -2.50 9.82
N ILE A 121 -2.71 -1.19 9.99
CA ILE A 121 -3.72 -0.52 10.83
C ILE A 121 -4.44 0.57 10.05
N GLU A 122 -5.68 0.81 10.43
CA GLU A 122 -6.53 1.85 9.85
C GLU A 122 -7.10 2.75 10.97
N PRO A 123 -6.29 3.61 11.63
CA PRO A 123 -6.73 4.39 12.79
C PRO A 123 -7.96 5.26 12.52
N GLY A 124 -8.05 5.88 11.35
CA GLY A 124 -9.21 6.68 10.95
C GLY A 124 -10.52 5.91 10.79
N ARG A 125 -10.47 4.57 10.87
CA ARG A 125 -11.64 3.67 10.87
C ARG A 125 -11.86 2.96 12.19
N ALA A 126 -11.02 3.23 13.17
CA ALA A 126 -11.13 2.69 14.50
C ALA A 126 -12.13 3.54 15.30
N LEU A 127 -13.42 3.22 15.19
CA LEU A 127 -14.56 3.98 15.75
C LEU A 127 -14.44 4.29 17.25
N MET A 128 -13.63 3.55 17.99
CA MET A 128 -13.54 3.65 19.45
C MET A 128 -12.38 4.51 19.93
N LEU A 129 -11.40 4.88 19.07
CA LEU A 129 -10.13 5.40 19.61
C LEU A 129 -9.58 6.64 18.95
N SER A 130 -9.44 6.74 17.64
CA SER A 130 -8.61 7.82 17.13
C SER A 130 -9.10 8.43 15.83
N GLU A 131 -9.04 9.74 15.80
CA GLU A 131 -9.27 10.50 14.57
C GLU A 131 -8.02 10.48 13.66
N HIS A 132 -6.83 10.18 14.21
CA HIS A 132 -5.57 10.21 13.48
C HIS A 132 -4.50 9.28 14.08
N VAL A 133 -3.46 9.00 13.29
CA VAL A 133 -2.38 8.06 13.67
C VAL A 133 -1.56 8.45 14.89
N ALA A 134 -1.50 9.73 15.27
CA ALA A 134 -0.74 10.23 16.42
C ALA A 134 -1.57 10.32 17.72
N ASP A 135 -2.70 9.62 17.80
CA ASP A 135 -3.44 9.50 19.05
C ASP A 135 -2.57 8.82 20.10
N ARG A 136 -2.46 9.43 21.30
CA ARG A 136 -1.62 8.93 22.38
C ARG A 136 -2.00 7.54 22.87
N ARG A 137 -3.25 7.13 22.70
CA ARG A 137 -3.73 5.79 23.05
C ARG A 137 -3.11 4.70 22.19
N LEU A 138 -2.57 5.05 21.00
CA LEU A 138 -1.85 4.14 20.11
C LEU A 138 -0.35 4.00 20.46
N TYR A 139 0.20 4.86 21.32
CA TYR A 139 1.64 4.86 21.60
C TYR A 139 2.16 3.55 22.19
N PRO A 140 1.48 2.89 23.13
CA PRO A 140 1.92 1.57 23.59
C PRO A 140 1.99 0.52 22.47
N PHE A 141 1.09 0.61 21.49
CA PHE A 141 1.12 -0.25 20.31
C PHE A 141 2.33 0.05 19.42
N TYR A 142 2.66 1.32 19.19
CA TYR A 142 3.82 1.71 18.39
C TYR A 142 5.14 1.35 19.05
N GLU A 143 5.25 1.56 20.35
CA GLU A 143 6.41 1.16 21.15
C GLU A 143 6.66 -0.34 21.00
N ARG A 144 5.62 -1.13 21.19
CA ARG A 144 5.73 -2.58 21.05
C ARG A 144 6.00 -3.04 19.63
N ALA A 145 5.38 -2.41 18.63
CA ALA A 145 5.64 -2.67 17.22
C ALA A 145 7.11 -2.38 16.84
N GLN A 146 7.67 -1.28 17.36
CA GLN A 146 9.08 -0.93 17.19
C GLN A 146 10.01 -1.96 17.82
N GLU A 147 9.76 -2.36 19.07
CA GLU A 147 10.53 -3.40 19.78
C GLU A 147 10.54 -4.74 19.03
N LEU A 148 9.41 -5.10 18.44
CA LEU A 148 9.27 -6.32 17.64
C LEU A 148 9.91 -6.21 16.26
N GLY A 149 10.37 -5.03 15.83
CA GLY A 149 10.97 -4.80 14.52
C GLY A 149 10.02 -5.06 13.37
N VAL A 150 8.73 -4.75 13.52
CA VAL A 150 7.74 -4.92 12.46
C VAL A 150 7.66 -3.69 11.56
N ALA A 151 7.33 -3.88 10.30
CA ALA A 151 6.98 -2.80 9.38
C ALA A 151 5.49 -2.48 9.50
N LEU A 152 5.13 -1.21 9.70
CA LEU A 152 3.77 -0.77 9.97
C LEU A 152 3.14 -0.08 8.77
N PHE A 153 2.10 -0.68 8.21
CA PHE A 153 1.30 -0.11 7.14
C PHE A 153 0.20 0.77 7.72
N LEU A 154 0.21 2.04 7.33
CA LEU A 154 -0.79 3.03 7.69
C LEU A 154 -1.73 3.29 6.51
N GLN A 155 -3.03 3.22 6.74
CA GLN A 155 -4.02 3.67 5.77
C GLN A 155 -4.17 5.18 5.88
N THR A 156 -3.65 5.90 4.88
CA THR A 156 -3.56 7.37 4.89
C THR A 156 -4.35 8.04 3.76
N SER A 157 -5.44 7.41 3.27
CA SER A 157 -6.32 8.03 2.27
C SER A 157 -7.24 9.04 2.92
N GLY A 158 -7.13 10.32 2.58
CA GLY A 158 -8.09 11.34 3.00
C GLY A 158 -9.50 11.14 2.45
N ILE A 159 -9.65 10.39 1.33
CA ILE A 159 -10.96 10.16 0.72
C ILE A 159 -11.70 8.97 1.37
N TRP A 160 -10.98 7.94 1.80
CA TRP A 160 -11.56 6.65 2.21
C TRP A 160 -11.08 6.15 3.57
N GLY A 161 -10.28 6.92 4.27
CA GLY A 161 -9.59 6.44 5.47
C GLY A 161 -10.17 6.87 6.80
N GLY A 162 -11.08 7.83 6.87
CA GLY A 162 -11.65 8.32 8.13
C GLY A 162 -12.78 9.31 7.91
N GLU A 163 -13.41 9.77 8.99
CA GLU A 163 -14.52 10.72 8.96
C GLU A 163 -14.10 12.12 8.52
N SER A 164 -12.95 12.55 8.97
CA SER A 164 -12.37 13.87 8.67
C SER A 164 -11.18 13.72 7.73
N LEU A 165 -11.00 14.68 6.84
CA LEU A 165 -9.81 14.76 5.99
C LEU A 165 -8.52 14.90 6.82
N ASP A 166 -8.62 15.48 8.00
CA ASP A 166 -7.51 15.72 8.91
C ASP A 166 -6.81 14.42 9.37
N HIS A 167 -7.53 13.29 9.45
CA HIS A 167 -6.92 12.01 9.86
C HIS A 167 -5.74 11.59 8.96
N ALA A 168 -5.76 11.97 7.68
CA ALA A 168 -4.71 11.67 6.71
C ALA A 168 -3.62 12.75 6.65
N HIS A 169 -3.71 13.81 7.45
CA HIS A 169 -2.74 14.90 7.38
C HIS A 169 -1.34 14.43 7.79
N PRO A 170 -0.29 14.66 6.98
CA PRO A 170 1.07 14.18 7.22
C PRO A 170 1.71 14.65 8.52
N ARG A 171 1.25 15.75 9.13
CA ARG A 171 1.71 16.22 10.45
C ARG A 171 1.61 15.14 11.53
N TRP A 172 0.61 14.27 11.43
CA TRP A 172 0.41 13.18 12.38
C TRP A 172 1.39 12.03 12.14
N ILE A 173 1.71 11.78 10.86
CA ILE A 173 2.74 10.82 10.47
C ILE A 173 4.12 11.32 10.92
N ASP A 174 4.42 12.62 10.71
CA ASP A 174 5.66 13.27 11.17
C ASP A 174 5.85 13.08 12.69
N ARG A 175 4.76 13.22 13.45
CA ARG A 175 4.80 13.05 14.90
C ARG A 175 5.14 11.61 15.31
N VAL A 176 4.44 10.63 14.76
CA VAL A 176 4.71 9.20 15.07
C VAL A 176 6.12 8.81 14.62
N ALA A 177 6.52 9.21 13.42
CA ALA A 177 7.86 8.93 12.90
C ALA A 177 8.98 9.57 13.72
N HIS A 178 8.71 10.71 14.37
CA HIS A 178 9.63 11.35 15.30
C HIS A 178 9.76 10.59 16.62
N ASP A 179 8.61 10.22 17.18
CA ASP A 179 8.54 9.61 18.51
C ASP A 179 8.98 8.13 18.48
N PHE A 180 8.91 7.48 17.30
CA PHE A 180 9.30 6.07 17.07
C PHE A 180 10.24 5.97 15.85
N PRO A 181 11.50 6.38 15.98
CA PRO A 181 12.41 6.52 14.83
C PRO A 181 12.83 5.20 14.18
N ASP A 182 12.78 4.09 14.91
CA ASP A 182 13.12 2.76 14.40
C ASP A 182 11.91 2.00 13.83
N LEU A 183 10.69 2.55 13.99
CA LEU A 183 9.48 1.98 13.41
C LEU A 183 9.33 2.42 11.95
N HIS A 184 9.42 1.48 11.00
CA HIS A 184 9.18 1.78 9.59
C HIS A 184 7.69 1.97 9.33
N LEU A 185 7.33 3.15 8.82
CA LEU A 185 5.95 3.53 8.51
C LEU A 185 5.73 3.50 6.99
N ILE A 186 4.96 2.53 6.50
CA ILE A 186 4.57 2.44 5.09
C ILE A 186 3.21 3.15 4.92
N CYS A 187 3.24 4.33 4.29
CA CYS A 187 2.07 5.19 4.15
C CYS A 187 1.33 4.90 2.85
N GLY A 188 0.36 4.00 2.92
CA GLY A 188 -0.49 3.65 1.79
C GLY A 188 -1.36 4.85 1.36
N HIS A 189 -1.55 5.01 0.05
CA HIS A 189 -2.23 6.15 -0.56
C HIS A 189 -1.48 7.49 -0.46
N GLY A 190 -0.26 7.52 0.13
CA GLY A 190 0.61 8.69 0.18
C GLY A 190 -0.02 9.92 0.82
N ALA A 191 -0.88 9.73 1.82
CA ALA A 191 -1.60 10.80 2.51
C ALA A 191 -2.41 11.72 1.57
N TYR A 192 -2.87 11.20 0.42
CA TYR A 192 -3.66 12.00 -0.52
C TYR A 192 -4.86 12.66 0.16
N PRO A 193 -5.12 13.97 0.00
CA PRO A 193 -4.56 14.87 -1.03
C PRO A 193 -3.31 15.67 -0.63
N PHE A 194 -2.74 15.48 0.54
CA PHE A 194 -1.63 16.28 1.12
C PHE A 194 -0.25 15.87 0.58
N VAL A 195 -0.10 15.87 -0.74
CA VAL A 195 1.10 15.33 -1.41
C VAL A 195 2.37 16.08 -1.04
N ARG A 196 2.34 17.41 -1.02
CA ARG A 196 3.52 18.25 -0.74
C ARG A 196 4.00 18.10 0.70
N GLU A 197 3.05 18.11 1.61
CA GLU A 197 3.30 17.91 3.03
C GLU A 197 3.87 16.52 3.29
N MET A 198 3.33 15.50 2.60
CA MET A 198 3.83 14.14 2.72
C MET A 198 5.25 13.98 2.15
N ILE A 199 5.56 14.63 1.03
CA ILE A 199 6.94 14.70 0.51
C ILE A 199 7.87 15.35 1.53
N ALA A 200 7.47 16.47 2.14
CA ALA A 200 8.27 17.15 3.16
C ALA A 200 8.52 16.27 4.39
N VAL A 201 7.51 15.54 4.85
CA VAL A 201 7.64 14.56 5.94
C VAL A 201 8.60 13.44 5.54
N THR A 202 8.47 12.89 4.33
CA THR A 202 9.35 11.82 3.84
C THR A 202 10.82 12.27 3.78
N VAL A 203 11.09 13.47 3.28
CA VAL A 203 12.45 14.06 3.28
C VAL A 203 13.02 14.16 4.70
N ARG A 204 12.18 14.49 5.65
CA ARG A 204 12.56 14.74 7.05
C ARG A 204 12.72 13.46 7.87
N ARG A 205 11.97 12.40 7.56
CA ARG A 205 11.88 11.16 8.34
C ARG A 205 12.37 9.97 7.53
N PRO A 206 13.56 9.43 7.82
CA PRO A 206 14.12 8.30 7.07
C PRO A 206 13.33 7.00 7.23
N ASN A 207 12.51 6.88 8.28
CA ASN A 207 11.66 5.73 8.57
C ASN A 207 10.25 5.82 7.95
N VAL A 208 9.99 6.81 7.06
CA VAL A 208 8.70 6.99 6.38
C VAL A 208 8.81 6.61 4.92
N PHE A 209 7.96 5.67 4.48
CA PHE A 209 7.94 5.11 3.13
C PHE A 209 6.58 5.31 2.46
N PRO A 210 6.42 6.35 1.61
CA PRO A 210 5.16 6.59 0.92
C PRO A 210 4.93 5.61 -0.24
N SER A 211 3.70 5.09 -0.34
CA SER A 211 3.19 4.34 -1.48
C SER A 211 1.91 5.01 -1.97
N PRO A 212 1.98 5.99 -2.89
CA PRO A 212 0.80 6.71 -3.38
C PRO A 212 -0.20 5.82 -4.12
N ASP A 213 0.25 4.68 -4.64
CA ASP A 213 -0.51 3.68 -5.39
C ASP A 213 -1.39 4.31 -6.49
N LEU A 214 -2.72 4.07 -6.48
CA LEU A 214 -3.63 4.61 -7.49
C LEU A 214 -3.68 6.15 -7.51
N TYR A 215 -3.34 6.84 -6.41
CA TYR A 215 -3.31 8.30 -6.35
C TYR A 215 -2.09 8.93 -7.05
N LEU A 216 -1.08 8.12 -7.38
CA LEU A 216 -0.01 8.56 -8.28
C LEU A 216 -0.55 9.03 -9.64
N PHE A 217 -1.69 8.49 -10.06
CA PHE A 217 -2.31 8.81 -11.35
C PHE A 217 -3.28 9.99 -11.30
N THR A 218 -3.33 10.72 -10.21
CA THR A 218 -4.03 12.00 -10.06
C THR A 218 -3.17 13.17 -10.56
N PRO A 219 -3.73 14.37 -10.76
CA PRO A 219 -2.96 15.54 -11.20
C PRO A 219 -1.75 15.84 -10.30
N SER A 220 -1.87 15.63 -8.98
CA SER A 220 -0.78 15.84 -8.00
C SER A 220 0.30 14.74 -8.03
N GLY A 221 0.09 13.66 -8.75
CA GLY A 221 1.08 12.59 -8.91
C GLY A 221 2.42 13.04 -9.48
N ARG A 222 2.43 14.11 -10.29
CA ARG A 222 3.65 14.71 -10.84
C ARG A 222 4.61 15.24 -9.78
N GLU A 223 4.11 15.63 -8.63
CA GLU A 223 4.95 16.12 -7.52
C GLU A 223 5.78 14.98 -6.93
N TRP A 224 5.21 13.78 -6.82
CA TRP A 224 5.96 12.58 -6.44
C TRP A 224 7.08 12.27 -7.42
N VAL A 225 6.76 12.27 -8.72
CA VAL A 225 7.74 11.99 -9.78
C VAL A 225 8.89 13.01 -9.74
N TYR A 226 8.56 14.29 -9.55
CA TYR A 226 9.55 15.36 -9.42
C TYR A 226 10.47 15.10 -8.21
N ALA A 227 9.91 14.87 -7.02
CA ALA A 227 10.68 14.67 -5.80
C ALA A 227 11.60 13.43 -5.87
N VAL A 228 11.09 12.30 -6.40
CA VAL A 228 11.87 11.07 -6.62
C VAL A 228 13.01 11.32 -7.62
N ASN A 229 12.72 11.92 -8.76
CA ASN A 229 13.71 12.17 -9.81
C ASN A 229 14.82 13.16 -9.37
N ARG A 230 14.53 14.05 -8.42
CA ARG A 230 15.51 14.96 -7.81
C ARG A 230 16.30 14.31 -6.67
N GLY A 231 16.03 13.06 -6.34
CA GLY A 231 16.70 12.33 -5.29
C GLY A 231 16.21 12.62 -3.87
N GLN A 232 15.20 13.48 -3.70
CA GLN A 232 14.75 13.92 -2.37
C GLN A 232 14.19 12.77 -1.54
N ILE A 233 13.42 11.86 -2.21
CA ILE A 233 12.77 10.71 -1.58
C ILE A 233 12.98 9.42 -2.39
N ALA A 234 14.00 9.40 -3.26
CA ALA A 234 14.28 8.30 -4.17
C ALA A 234 14.53 6.97 -3.46
N ASP A 235 15.00 7.03 -2.22
CA ASP A 235 15.31 5.86 -1.40
C ASP A 235 14.18 5.43 -0.47
N GLN A 236 13.03 6.11 -0.49
CA GLN A 236 11.89 5.81 0.39
C GLN A 236 10.59 5.53 -0.38
N PHE A 237 10.46 6.05 -1.59
CA PHE A 237 9.26 5.89 -2.40
C PHE A 237 9.04 4.44 -2.82
N LEU A 238 7.80 3.93 -2.69
CA LEU A 238 7.42 2.55 -2.99
C LEU A 238 6.43 2.48 -4.15
N PHE A 239 6.62 1.48 -5.01
CA PHE A 239 5.57 1.03 -5.91
C PHE A 239 4.50 0.26 -5.13
N GLY A 240 3.24 0.58 -5.36
CA GLY A 240 2.08 -0.17 -4.91
C GLY A 240 0.96 -0.01 -5.92
N SER A 241 0.23 -1.09 -6.21
CA SER A 241 -0.85 -1.05 -7.20
C SER A 241 -2.20 -0.66 -6.60
N ALA A 242 -2.42 -0.93 -5.32
CA ALA A 242 -3.74 -0.99 -4.69
C ALA A 242 -4.69 -2.01 -5.35
N PHE A 243 -4.15 -3.07 -5.99
CA PHE A 243 -4.99 -4.15 -6.53
C PHE A 243 -5.92 -4.72 -5.45
N PRO A 244 -7.19 -5.02 -5.75
CA PRO A 244 -7.85 -4.99 -7.06
C PRO A 244 -8.45 -3.62 -7.46
N LEU A 245 -8.34 -2.57 -6.63
CA LEU A 245 -8.91 -1.24 -6.91
C LEU A 245 -8.30 -0.56 -8.15
N CYS A 246 -7.05 -0.85 -8.48
CA CYS A 246 -6.42 -0.35 -9.69
C CYS A 246 -6.99 -0.97 -10.99
N GLY A 247 -7.68 -2.11 -10.88
CA GLY A 247 -8.09 -2.92 -12.02
C GLY A 247 -6.94 -3.76 -12.58
N ASP A 248 -6.73 -3.74 -13.88
CA ASP A 248 -5.69 -4.50 -14.58
C ASP A 248 -4.28 -4.14 -14.08
N LEU A 249 -3.57 -5.15 -13.54
CA LEU A 249 -2.22 -4.98 -12.99
C LEU A 249 -1.18 -4.67 -14.06
N THR A 250 -1.26 -5.31 -15.22
CA THR A 250 -0.31 -5.08 -16.32
C THR A 250 -0.39 -3.63 -16.76
N ARG A 251 -1.60 -3.14 -16.96
CA ARG A 251 -1.84 -1.75 -17.31
C ARG A 251 -1.38 -0.78 -16.22
N THR A 252 -1.54 -1.15 -14.96
CA THR A 252 -1.12 -0.33 -13.82
C THR A 252 0.41 -0.22 -13.76
N VAL A 253 1.14 -1.32 -13.95
CA VAL A 253 2.61 -1.32 -14.04
C VAL A 253 3.08 -0.48 -15.23
N ASP A 254 2.47 -0.65 -16.41
CA ASP A 254 2.84 0.14 -17.58
C ASP A 254 2.60 1.64 -17.38
N ARG A 255 1.45 2.02 -16.80
CA ARG A 255 1.17 3.41 -16.44
C ARG A 255 2.18 3.97 -15.45
N PHE A 256 2.58 3.15 -14.46
CA PHE A 256 3.61 3.55 -13.51
C PHE A 256 4.94 3.82 -14.22
N LEU A 257 5.40 2.91 -15.08
CA LEU A 257 6.66 3.06 -15.82
C LEU A 257 6.66 4.31 -16.73
N LEU A 258 5.50 4.72 -17.22
CA LEU A 258 5.32 5.88 -18.11
C LEU A 258 5.15 7.22 -17.37
N GLN A 259 5.28 7.28 -16.04
CA GLN A 259 5.16 8.54 -15.29
C GLN A 259 6.34 9.51 -15.49
N GLY A 260 7.37 9.15 -16.24
CA GLY A 260 8.53 10.01 -16.48
C GLY A 260 9.64 9.84 -15.45
N TRP A 261 9.77 8.64 -14.88
CA TRP A 261 10.88 8.30 -13.98
C TRP A 261 12.22 8.36 -14.71
N ARG A 262 13.26 8.85 -14.05
CA ARG A 262 14.63 8.65 -14.50
C ARG A 262 14.99 7.17 -14.39
N PRO A 263 15.63 6.55 -15.42
CA PRO A 263 15.98 5.12 -15.34
C PRO A 263 16.76 4.71 -14.08
N ALA A 264 17.61 5.60 -13.57
CA ALA A 264 18.44 5.36 -12.39
C ALA A 264 17.67 5.17 -11.07
N VAL A 265 16.40 5.61 -10.99
CA VAL A 265 15.60 5.44 -9.76
C VAL A 265 14.73 4.18 -9.79
N LEU A 266 14.51 3.57 -10.97
CA LEU A 266 13.53 2.48 -11.15
C LEU A 266 13.81 1.26 -10.27
N ASP A 267 15.05 0.81 -10.17
CA ASP A 267 15.39 -0.34 -9.33
C ASP A 267 15.13 -0.07 -7.84
N ARG A 268 15.29 1.19 -7.41
CA ARG A 268 14.98 1.59 -6.03
C ARG A 268 13.48 1.54 -5.77
N ILE A 269 12.71 2.28 -6.54
CA ILE A 269 11.26 2.45 -6.30
C ILE A 269 10.42 1.22 -6.60
N LEU A 270 10.92 0.30 -7.45
CA LEU A 270 10.24 -0.95 -7.79
C LEU A 270 10.62 -2.13 -6.90
N PHE A 271 11.78 -2.05 -6.22
CA PHE A 271 12.31 -3.22 -5.51
C PHE A 271 13.07 -2.89 -4.23
N LYS A 272 14.20 -2.15 -4.32
CA LYS A 272 15.14 -2.01 -3.20
C LYS A 272 14.53 -1.31 -1.99
N ASN A 273 13.76 -0.26 -2.24
CA ASN A 273 13.10 0.47 -1.15
C ASN A 273 12.08 -0.39 -0.42
N ALA A 274 11.38 -1.29 -1.14
CA ALA A 274 10.44 -2.23 -0.51
C ALA A 274 11.17 -3.21 0.40
N LEU A 275 12.34 -3.73 0.00
CA LEU A 275 13.15 -4.58 0.87
C LEU A 275 13.52 -3.85 2.17
N ARG A 276 14.02 -2.61 2.05
CA ARG A 276 14.38 -1.81 3.22
C ARG A 276 13.18 -1.50 4.10
N ALA A 277 12.09 -1.04 3.51
CA ALA A 277 10.86 -0.72 4.24
C ALA A 277 10.31 -1.91 5.03
N LEU A 278 10.53 -3.12 4.55
CA LEU A 278 10.00 -4.37 5.10
C LEU A 278 11.02 -5.17 5.92
N HIS A 279 12.25 -4.64 6.15
CA HIS A 279 13.36 -5.33 6.82
C HIS A 279 13.73 -6.66 6.14
N LEU A 280 13.81 -6.68 4.81
CA LEU A 280 14.08 -7.88 3.99
C LEU A 280 15.39 -7.76 3.19
N GLU A 281 16.25 -6.81 3.48
CA GLU A 281 17.49 -6.57 2.74
C GLU A 281 18.44 -7.78 2.82
N ASP A 282 18.50 -8.43 3.97
CA ASP A 282 19.33 -9.60 4.22
C ASP A 282 18.61 -10.95 4.04
N ASP A 283 17.33 -10.92 3.62
CA ASP A 283 16.56 -12.15 3.43
C ASP A 283 17.04 -12.91 2.18
N PRO A 284 17.50 -14.17 2.33
CA PRO A 284 18.06 -14.95 1.22
C PRO A 284 17.10 -15.15 0.06
N ARG A 285 15.77 -15.10 0.30
CA ARG A 285 14.76 -15.21 -0.74
C ARG A 285 14.83 -14.05 -1.76
N PHE A 286 15.39 -12.90 -1.35
CA PHE A 286 15.45 -11.68 -2.16
C PHE A 286 16.87 -11.31 -2.58
N THR A 287 17.90 -11.65 -1.81
CA THR A 287 19.31 -11.36 -2.13
C THR A 287 19.78 -12.10 -3.38
N ALA A 288 19.51 -13.41 -3.51
CA ALA A 288 19.83 -14.20 -4.68
C ALA A 288 19.05 -13.75 -5.93
N ALA A 289 17.78 -13.41 -5.76
CA ALA A 289 16.92 -12.94 -6.83
C ALA A 289 17.27 -11.52 -7.32
N GLY A 290 17.77 -10.65 -6.44
CA GLY A 290 18.28 -9.32 -6.80
C GLY A 290 19.55 -9.38 -7.66
N ALA A 291 20.39 -10.39 -7.47
CA ALA A 291 21.60 -10.61 -8.25
C ALA A 291 21.33 -11.14 -9.68
N SER A 292 20.26 -11.95 -9.85
CA SER A 292 19.89 -12.58 -11.12
C SER A 292 18.72 -11.89 -11.85
N GLY A 293 18.07 -10.93 -11.19
CA GLY A 293 16.84 -10.30 -11.66
C GLY A 293 17.02 -9.32 -12.81
N ARG A 294 15.99 -9.21 -13.64
CA ARG A 294 15.89 -8.23 -14.73
C ARG A 294 15.97 -6.81 -14.18
N ARG A 295 17.00 -6.06 -14.53
CA ARG A 295 17.11 -4.64 -14.17
C ARG A 295 16.07 -3.81 -14.94
N PHE A 296 15.44 -2.88 -14.26
CA PHE A 296 14.54 -1.90 -14.88
C PHE A 296 15.33 -0.67 -15.36
N GLY A 297 15.01 -0.22 -16.57
CA GLY A 297 15.68 0.91 -17.19
C GLY A 297 14.91 1.40 -18.42
N ALA A 298 15.58 2.15 -19.29
CA ALA A 298 14.98 2.73 -20.49
C ALA A 298 14.24 1.69 -21.36
N GLY A 299 14.77 0.47 -21.50
CA GLY A 299 14.11 -0.61 -22.24
C GLY A 299 12.79 -1.09 -21.62
N SER A 300 12.60 -0.96 -20.31
CA SER A 300 11.33 -1.29 -19.63
C SER A 300 10.27 -0.22 -19.94
N ILE A 301 10.68 1.04 -19.93
CA ILE A 301 9.83 2.19 -20.30
C ILE A 301 9.40 2.07 -21.76
N ALA A 302 10.33 1.75 -22.67
CA ALA A 302 10.02 1.58 -24.10
C ALA A 302 8.99 0.45 -24.34
N ARG A 303 9.12 -0.69 -23.64
CA ARG A 303 8.12 -1.79 -23.75
C ARG A 303 6.75 -1.37 -23.22
N ALA A 304 6.69 -0.62 -22.13
CA ALA A 304 5.42 -0.10 -21.61
C ALA A 304 4.76 0.87 -22.59
N ALA A 305 5.53 1.73 -23.25
CA ALA A 305 5.03 2.68 -24.24
C ALA A 305 4.40 1.97 -25.47
N VAL A 306 4.92 0.80 -25.85
CA VAL A 306 4.34 0.00 -26.96
C VAL A 306 2.99 -0.62 -26.55
N ARG A 307 2.83 -1.03 -25.28
CA ARG A 307 1.60 -1.68 -24.79
C ARG A 307 0.45 -0.71 -24.53
N LEU A 308 0.74 0.54 -24.21
CA LEU A 308 -0.29 1.57 -23.94
C LEU A 308 -0.33 2.59 -25.08
N PRO A 309 -1.31 2.54 -25.99
CA PRO A 309 -1.44 3.51 -27.06
C PRO A 309 -1.74 4.92 -26.53
N VAL A 310 -1.09 5.92 -27.14
CA VAL A 310 -1.05 7.35 -26.75
C VAL A 310 -2.43 7.98 -26.48
N ARG A 311 -3.51 7.44 -27.06
CA ARG A 311 -4.89 7.96 -26.89
C ARG A 311 -5.47 7.80 -25.47
N GLU A 312 -4.92 6.92 -24.64
CA GLU A 312 -5.45 6.67 -23.30
C GLU A 312 -4.79 7.51 -22.21
N ALA A 313 -3.55 7.94 -22.39
CA ALA A 313 -2.87 8.86 -21.47
C ALA A 313 -3.62 10.20 -21.32
N GLY A 314 -4.34 10.64 -22.38
CA GLY A 314 -5.11 11.89 -22.38
C GLY A 314 -6.56 11.79 -21.89
N ARG A 315 -7.14 10.60 -21.81
CA ARG A 315 -8.57 10.43 -21.48
C ARG A 315 -8.87 10.50 -19.98
N TRP A 316 -7.92 10.12 -19.14
CA TRP A 316 -8.04 10.20 -17.68
C TRP A 316 -7.86 11.63 -17.13
N MET A 317 -7.23 12.52 -17.87
CA MET A 317 -7.18 13.94 -17.52
C MET A 317 -8.49 14.69 -17.78
N ARG A 318 -9.48 14.08 -18.46
CA ARG A 318 -10.75 14.70 -18.84
C ARG A 318 -12.01 13.99 -18.35
N GLY A 319 -11.90 12.94 -17.56
CA GLY A 319 -12.99 11.99 -17.35
C GLY A 319 -13.59 11.90 -15.94
N SER A 320 -13.52 12.97 -15.10
CA SER A 320 -14.33 12.98 -13.87
C SER A 320 -15.40 14.10 -13.84
N GLY A 321 -15.69 14.68 -14.98
CA GLY A 321 -16.60 15.81 -15.09
C GLY A 321 -17.70 15.64 -16.11
N ARG A 322 -18.42 14.51 -16.14
CA ARG A 322 -19.73 14.42 -16.81
C ARG A 322 -20.54 13.26 -16.21
N GLY A 323 -21.61 13.60 -15.53
CA GLY A 323 -22.60 12.67 -15.04
C GLY A 323 -23.37 13.24 -13.88
N ALA A 324 -24.05 14.38 -14.09
CA ALA A 324 -25.22 14.80 -13.33
C ALA A 324 -26.02 15.71 -14.25
N GLU A 325 -26.92 15.16 -15.00
CA GLU A 325 -28.24 15.69 -15.37
C GLU A 325 -29.23 14.64 -15.00
#